data_31ff27b0c7c6f248e608172ee1ccd820
#
_entry.id   31ff27b0c7c6f248e608172ee1ccd820
#
_cell.length_a   1.000
_cell.length_b   1.000
_cell.length_c   1.000
_cell.angle_alpha   90.00
_cell.angle_beta   90.00
_cell.angle_gamma   90.00
#
_symmetry.space_group_name_H-M   'P 1'
#
loop_
_entity.id
_entity.type
_entity.pdbx_description
1 polymer ?
#
loop_
_entity_poly.entity_id
_entity_poly.type
_entity_poly.pdbx_seq_one_letter_code
_entity_poly.pdbx_strand_id
1 'polypeptide(L)'
;MKVSITRDSRDTLHVFSYFIISTMFSNVTVESKANNQVGMHIYLESLEMALKSTLSSPTPPTIRLAKKDNNVFLEVQSGNASVSGAGSATSITQDIPVRVLSVANMAELEEPQGNAPDVFINIPAIHILRSMLERLKKLGPILTIGACNAGKLVLKTDSTLATVRLDIRDLQQPRYVDTHQGLDPEQFLEADVDIAAFAKILCADPVKPESIILCMFNEPYPSVQVHCKTREQNSLSFYVPVREVR
;
A
#
# COMPACT_ATOMS: atom_id res chain seq x y z
N MET A 1 10.43 5.55 6.53
CA MET A 1 9.45 4.89 7.42
C MET A 1 8.83 3.75 6.65
N LYS A 2 8.78 2.56 7.21
CA LYS A 2 8.10 1.40 6.62
C LYS A 2 6.79 1.18 7.37
N VAL A 3 5.72 0.88 6.67
CA VAL A 3 4.43 0.48 7.24
C VAL A 3 3.96 -0.78 6.52
N SER A 4 3.63 -1.82 7.27
CA SER A 4 3.02 -3.02 6.72
C SER A 4 1.63 -3.21 7.31
N ILE A 5 0.66 -3.54 6.45
CA ILE A 5 -0.70 -3.87 6.84
C ILE A 5 -0.91 -5.34 6.50
N THR A 6 -1.01 -6.15 7.52
CA THR A 6 -1.22 -7.60 7.41
C THR A 6 -2.45 -8.00 8.21
N ARG A 7 -3.19 -8.97 7.70
CA ARG A 7 -4.22 -9.68 8.48
C ARG A 7 -3.81 -11.14 8.61
N ASP A 8 -4.23 -11.79 9.68
CA ASP A 8 -3.82 -13.14 10.06
C ASP A 8 -4.32 -14.29 9.15
N SER A 9 -4.68 -14.02 7.90
CA SER A 9 -5.10 -15.06 6.95
C SER A 9 -4.29 -15.01 5.65
N ARG A 10 -3.91 -16.19 5.13
CA ARG A 10 -3.14 -16.36 3.89
C ARG A 10 -3.87 -15.82 2.64
N ASP A 11 -5.20 -15.71 2.69
CA ASP A 11 -6.05 -15.24 1.59
C ASP A 11 -6.30 -13.72 1.63
N THR A 12 -5.51 -12.98 2.40
CA THR A 12 -5.68 -11.53 2.52
C THR A 12 -4.62 -10.77 1.76
N LEU A 13 -5.06 -9.64 1.22
CA LEU A 13 -4.17 -8.65 0.63
C LEU A 13 -3.16 -8.15 1.68
N HIS A 14 -1.88 -8.25 1.36
CA HIS A 14 -0.81 -7.65 2.15
C HIS A 14 -0.40 -6.33 1.49
N VAL A 15 -0.20 -5.30 2.32
CA VAL A 15 0.21 -3.98 1.84
C VAL A 15 1.47 -3.56 2.57
N PHE A 16 2.50 -3.22 1.80
CA PHE A 16 3.73 -2.63 2.30
C PHE A 16 3.84 -1.21 1.79
N SER A 17 4.28 -0.30 2.64
CA SER A 17 4.46 1.09 2.27
C SER A 17 5.81 1.58 2.73
N TYR A 18 6.48 2.30 1.87
CA TYR A 18 7.72 2.98 2.18
C TYR A 18 7.53 4.49 2.02
N PHE A 19 7.80 5.23 3.10
CA PHE A 19 7.73 6.68 3.11
C PHE A 19 9.11 7.27 3.41
N ILE A 20 9.51 8.25 2.65
CA ILE A 20 10.70 9.04 2.91
C ILE A 20 10.39 9.94 4.12
N ILE A 21 11.16 9.79 5.18
CA ILE A 21 10.87 10.47 6.47
C ILE A 21 10.89 11.99 6.29
N SER A 22 11.82 12.54 5.52
CA SER A 22 11.95 13.98 5.29
C SER A 22 10.82 14.60 4.49
N THR A 23 10.00 13.81 3.77
CA THR A 23 8.80 14.32 3.09
C THR A 23 7.59 14.37 4.02
N MET A 24 7.63 13.61 5.11
CA MET A 24 6.53 13.49 6.06
C MET A 24 6.72 14.34 7.32
N PHE A 25 7.96 14.54 7.75
CA PHE A 25 8.29 15.17 9.01
C PHE A 25 9.39 16.21 8.84
N SER A 26 9.24 17.37 9.47
CA SER A 26 10.22 18.45 9.44
C SER A 26 11.42 18.19 10.38
N ASN A 27 11.15 17.59 11.54
CA ASN A 27 12.16 17.24 12.54
C ASN A 27 11.95 15.81 13.01
N VAL A 28 13.02 15.02 12.98
CA VAL A 28 12.94 13.62 13.39
C VAL A 28 14.14 13.28 14.26
N THR A 29 13.84 12.77 15.46
CA THR A 29 14.82 12.19 16.36
C THR A 29 14.37 10.80 16.73
N VAL A 30 15.19 9.79 16.44
CA VAL A 30 14.93 8.39 16.79
C VAL A 30 16.14 7.84 17.49
N GLU A 31 15.96 7.43 18.73
CA GLU A 31 17.01 6.81 19.55
C GLU A 31 16.53 5.45 20.04
N SER A 32 17.22 4.40 19.67
CA SER A 32 16.94 3.05 20.14
C SER A 32 18.19 2.17 20.15
N LYS A 33 18.18 1.13 20.99
CA LYS A 33 19.25 0.11 21.03
C LYS A 33 19.29 -0.78 19.78
N ALA A 34 18.28 -0.69 18.90
CA ALA A 34 18.16 -1.45 17.67
C ALA A 34 18.58 -0.60 16.45
N ASN A 35 19.80 -0.06 16.44
CA ASN A 35 20.32 0.77 15.36
C ASN A 35 19.41 1.96 14.99
N ASN A 36 18.83 2.61 15.99
CA ASN A 36 17.87 3.70 15.82
C ASN A 36 16.63 3.31 15.00
N GLN A 37 16.27 2.03 15.05
CA GLN A 37 14.98 1.55 14.52
C GLN A 37 14.00 1.31 15.66
N VAL A 38 12.76 1.68 15.43
CA VAL A 38 11.65 1.42 16.36
C VAL A 38 10.51 0.82 15.55
N GLY A 39 10.19 -0.44 15.84
CA GLY A 39 9.01 -1.11 15.29
C GLY A 39 7.87 -1.10 16.30
N MET A 40 6.66 -0.88 15.82
CA MET A 40 5.48 -0.92 16.66
C MET A 40 4.26 -1.45 15.92
N HIS A 41 3.43 -2.15 16.64
CA HIS A 41 2.10 -2.52 16.18
C HIS A 41 1.11 -1.46 16.67
N ILE A 42 0.31 -0.94 15.76
CA ILE A 42 -0.68 0.10 16.02
C ILE A 42 -2.01 -0.23 15.34
N TYR A 43 -3.12 0.06 15.98
CA TYR A 43 -4.43 -0.02 15.35
C TYR A 43 -4.63 1.16 14.39
N LEU A 44 -4.82 0.85 13.12
CA LEU A 44 -4.90 1.85 12.05
C LEU A 44 -6.03 2.85 12.27
N GLU A 45 -7.18 2.39 12.75
CA GLU A 45 -8.34 3.24 13.05
C GLU A 45 -8.02 4.29 14.11
N SER A 46 -7.28 3.90 15.16
CA SER A 46 -6.87 4.83 16.24
C SER A 46 -5.89 5.88 15.71
N LEU A 47 -4.94 5.46 14.86
CA LEU A 47 -4.00 6.37 14.22
C LEU A 47 -4.72 7.34 13.27
N GLU A 48 -5.62 6.83 12.44
CA GLU A 48 -6.42 7.64 11.50
C GLU A 48 -7.23 8.70 12.25
N MET A 49 -7.91 8.31 13.33
CA MET A 49 -8.73 9.20 14.14
C MET A 49 -7.87 10.31 14.78
N ALA A 50 -6.72 9.95 15.32
CA ALA A 50 -5.80 10.91 15.91
C ALA A 50 -5.24 11.88 14.86
N LEU A 51 -4.81 11.40 13.71
CA LEU A 51 -4.31 12.26 12.62
C LEU A 51 -5.39 13.16 12.03
N LYS A 52 -6.61 12.65 11.85
CA LYS A 52 -7.75 13.47 11.38
C LYS A 52 -8.07 14.64 12.32
N SER A 53 -7.97 14.42 13.62
CA SER A 53 -8.23 15.48 14.61
C SER A 53 -7.20 16.62 14.55
N THR A 54 -5.98 16.35 14.03
CA THR A 54 -4.95 17.38 13.90
C THR A 54 -5.10 18.24 12.63
N LEU A 55 -5.94 17.84 11.66
CA LEU A 55 -6.11 18.58 10.40
C LEU A 55 -6.69 19.98 10.58
N SER A 56 -7.45 20.21 11.66
CA SER A 56 -8.00 21.52 12.00
C SER A 56 -7.05 22.38 12.86
N SER A 57 -5.90 21.83 13.27
CA SER A 57 -4.94 22.56 14.09
C SER A 57 -4.09 23.50 13.21
N PRO A 58 -3.89 24.76 13.64
CA PRO A 58 -3.04 25.72 12.93
C PRO A 58 -1.55 25.37 13.01
N THR A 59 -1.15 24.52 13.96
CA THR A 59 0.25 24.08 14.14
C THR A 59 0.43 22.63 13.73
N PRO A 60 1.55 22.28 13.10
CA PRO A 60 1.86 20.89 12.80
C PRO A 60 1.85 20.02 14.06
N PRO A 61 1.29 18.81 13.99
CA PRO A 61 1.30 17.90 15.13
C PRO A 61 2.70 17.39 15.44
N THR A 62 2.94 17.15 16.73
CA THR A 62 4.14 16.43 17.20
C THR A 62 3.73 15.01 17.56
N ILE A 63 4.51 14.04 17.06
CA ILE A 63 4.31 12.62 17.33
C ILE A 63 5.51 12.11 18.11
N ARG A 64 5.26 11.48 19.26
CA ARG A 64 6.32 10.91 20.09
C ARG A 64 5.90 9.60 20.74
N LEU A 65 6.88 8.74 21.00
CA LEU A 65 6.68 7.53 21.79
C LEU A 65 6.79 7.90 23.27
N ALA A 66 5.77 7.59 24.04
CA ALA A 66 5.71 7.89 25.49
C ALA A 66 5.40 6.63 26.28
N LYS A 67 5.94 6.56 27.51
CA LYS A 67 5.63 5.48 28.46
C LYS A 67 4.87 6.08 29.63
N LYS A 68 3.66 5.57 29.92
CA LYS A 68 2.81 5.95 31.03
C LYS A 68 2.33 4.69 31.77
N ASP A 69 2.51 4.64 33.06
CA ASP A 69 2.04 3.52 33.91
C ASP A 69 2.39 2.13 33.37
N ASN A 70 3.64 1.96 32.91
CA ASN A 70 4.16 0.75 32.31
C ASN A 70 3.62 0.37 30.91
N ASN A 71 2.71 1.15 30.33
CA ASN A 71 2.22 1.02 28.96
C ASN A 71 2.92 1.99 28.02
N VAL A 72 3.02 1.60 26.75
CA VAL A 72 3.65 2.42 25.71
C VAL A 72 2.55 2.99 24.81
N PHE A 73 2.69 4.26 24.49
CA PHE A 73 1.74 5.00 23.66
C PHE A 73 2.48 5.76 22.55
N LEU A 74 1.87 5.86 21.39
CA LEU A 74 2.19 6.87 20.41
C LEU A 74 1.35 8.12 20.76
N GLU A 75 2.01 9.14 21.26
CA GLU A 75 1.36 10.38 21.63
C GLU A 75 1.35 11.32 20.44
N VAL A 76 0.16 11.76 20.04
CA VAL A 76 -0.05 12.76 19.00
C VAL A 76 -0.52 14.05 19.68
N GLN A 77 0.32 15.07 19.64
CA GLN A 77 0.04 16.37 20.25
C GLN A 77 -0.19 17.42 19.17
N SER A 78 -1.31 18.12 19.26
CA SER A 78 -1.61 19.31 18.46
C SER A 78 -1.92 20.49 19.36
N GLY A 79 -1.49 21.69 19.00
CA GLY A 79 -1.71 22.90 19.78
C GLY A 79 -2.42 23.99 18.97
N ASN A 80 -3.27 24.77 19.62
CA ASN A 80 -3.73 26.05 19.09
C ASN A 80 -2.79 27.13 19.61
N ALA A 81 -2.01 27.76 18.72
CA ALA A 81 -1.35 29.00 19.08
C ALA A 81 -2.43 30.02 19.43
N SER A 82 -2.37 30.61 20.60
CA SER A 82 -3.29 31.67 21.01
C SER A 82 -3.17 32.86 20.06
N VAL A 83 -4.21 33.12 19.29
CA VAL A 83 -4.26 34.21 18.29
C VAL A 83 -4.59 35.57 18.90
N SER A 84 -4.68 35.71 20.17
CA SER A 84 -4.88 37.02 20.79
C SER A 84 -4.36 37.02 22.21
N GLY A 85 -3.56 37.97 22.54
CA GLY A 85 -2.87 38.38 23.78
C GLY A 85 -3.46 38.09 25.15
N ALA A 86 -4.38 37.17 25.30
CA ALA A 86 -4.92 36.64 26.53
C ALA A 86 -4.62 35.14 26.61
N GLY A 87 -3.51 34.85 26.97
CA GLY A 87 -2.75 33.75 27.56
C GLY A 87 -3.33 32.33 27.73
N SER A 88 -4.18 31.77 26.90
CA SER A 88 -4.55 30.36 27.02
C SER A 88 -4.17 29.59 25.77
N ALA A 89 -3.02 28.94 25.82
CA ALA A 89 -2.63 27.96 24.79
C ALA A 89 -3.33 26.63 25.10
N THR A 90 -4.23 26.20 24.24
CA THR A 90 -4.88 24.88 24.35
C THR A 90 -4.09 23.86 23.54
N SER A 91 -3.62 22.81 24.19
CA SER A 91 -3.02 21.65 23.50
C SER A 91 -3.93 20.43 23.65
N ILE A 92 -4.11 19.71 22.58
CA ILE A 92 -4.82 18.43 22.57
C ILE A 92 -3.77 17.33 22.43
N THR A 93 -3.76 16.43 23.39
CA THR A 93 -2.87 15.26 23.38
C THR A 93 -3.72 14.01 23.27
N GLN A 94 -3.39 13.14 22.33
CA GLN A 94 -4.03 11.85 22.13
C GLN A 94 -3.03 10.74 22.29
N ASP A 95 -3.33 9.81 23.19
CA ASP A 95 -2.50 8.64 23.47
C ASP A 95 -3.05 7.42 22.73
N ILE A 96 -2.30 6.90 21.77
CA ILE A 96 -2.65 5.70 21.01
C ILE A 96 -1.86 4.54 21.60
N PRO A 97 -2.52 3.51 22.16
CA PRO A 97 -1.82 2.36 22.68
C PRO A 97 -1.04 1.64 21.56
N VAL A 98 0.23 1.34 21.83
CA VAL A 98 1.08 0.62 20.87
C VAL A 98 1.83 -0.52 21.56
N ARG A 99 2.11 -1.57 20.80
CA ARG A 99 3.01 -2.63 21.23
C ARG A 99 4.32 -2.51 20.48
N VAL A 100 5.39 -2.21 21.20
CA VAL A 100 6.74 -2.16 20.62
C VAL A 100 7.19 -3.56 20.24
N LEU A 101 7.74 -3.69 19.05
CA LEU A 101 8.20 -4.95 18.49
C LEU A 101 9.67 -5.21 18.83
N SER A 102 10.00 -6.48 19.01
CA SER A 102 11.40 -6.92 19.06
C SER A 102 12.05 -6.85 17.68
N VAL A 103 13.38 -6.87 17.63
CA VAL A 103 14.13 -6.89 16.36
C VAL A 103 13.74 -8.10 15.50
N ALA A 104 13.55 -9.26 16.12
CA ALA A 104 13.10 -10.48 15.44
C ALA A 104 11.73 -10.30 14.78
N ASN A 105 10.76 -9.76 15.53
CA ASN A 105 9.40 -9.52 14.99
C ASN A 105 9.39 -8.44 13.91
N MET A 106 10.32 -7.47 13.94
CA MET A 106 10.46 -6.49 12.87
C MET A 106 10.96 -7.13 11.58
N ALA A 107 11.88 -8.09 11.66
CA ALA A 107 12.39 -8.81 10.50
C ALA A 107 11.31 -9.68 9.82
N GLU A 108 10.38 -10.26 10.59
CA GLU A 108 9.25 -11.04 10.05
C GLU A 108 8.24 -10.16 9.26
N LEU A 109 8.23 -8.85 9.52
CA LEU A 109 7.34 -7.90 8.86
C LEU A 109 8.00 -7.17 7.68
N GLU A 110 9.17 -7.59 7.24
CA GLU A 110 9.81 -7.03 6.05
C GLU A 110 9.08 -7.46 4.78
N GLU A 111 9.09 -6.56 3.79
CA GLU A 111 8.56 -6.86 2.46
C GLU A 111 9.34 -8.03 1.86
N PRO A 112 8.66 -9.07 1.35
CA PRO A 112 9.36 -10.21 0.76
C PRO A 112 10.30 -9.77 -0.36
N GLN A 113 11.55 -10.17 -0.27
CA GLN A 113 12.52 -9.99 -1.35
C GLN A 113 12.26 -11.11 -2.36
N GLY A 114 11.78 -10.77 -3.54
CA GLY A 114 11.43 -11.71 -4.60
C GLY A 114 12.39 -11.65 -5.80
N ASN A 115 12.21 -12.57 -6.73
CA ASN A 115 12.83 -12.53 -8.04
C ASN A 115 12.29 -11.33 -8.85
N ALA A 116 12.93 -11.04 -10.00
CA ALA A 116 12.36 -10.10 -10.95
C ALA A 116 11.01 -10.63 -11.48
N PRO A 117 10.00 -9.77 -11.68
CA PRO A 117 8.72 -10.20 -12.23
C PRO A 117 8.87 -10.68 -13.68
N ASP A 118 8.09 -11.69 -14.05
CA ASP A 118 8.04 -12.21 -15.43
C ASP A 118 7.33 -11.23 -16.37
N VAL A 119 6.27 -10.58 -15.88
CA VAL A 119 5.57 -9.50 -16.59
C VAL A 119 5.48 -8.29 -15.70
N PHE A 120 5.80 -7.11 -16.26
CA PHE A 120 5.63 -5.83 -15.58
C PHE A 120 5.22 -4.74 -16.56
N ILE A 121 4.11 -4.10 -16.28
CA ILE A 121 3.52 -3.06 -17.12
C ILE A 121 2.95 -1.92 -16.27
N ASN A 122 2.99 -0.70 -16.81
CA ASN A 122 2.22 0.39 -16.23
C ASN A 122 0.74 0.19 -16.55
N ILE A 123 -0.09 0.15 -15.53
CA ILE A 123 -1.53 0.02 -15.69
C ILE A 123 -2.21 1.40 -15.62
N PRO A 124 -3.47 1.53 -16.12
CA PRO A 124 -4.15 2.81 -16.14
C PRO A 124 -4.28 3.48 -14.77
N ALA A 125 -4.45 4.80 -14.78
CA ALA A 125 -4.63 5.59 -13.58
C ALA A 125 -5.82 5.09 -12.73
N ILE A 126 -5.75 5.28 -11.41
CA ILE A 126 -6.71 4.74 -10.44
C ILE A 126 -8.16 5.09 -10.78
N HIS A 127 -8.43 6.31 -11.24
CA HIS A 127 -9.80 6.70 -11.60
C HIS A 127 -10.37 5.91 -12.79
N ILE A 128 -9.52 5.53 -13.76
CA ILE A 128 -9.90 4.68 -14.90
C ILE A 128 -10.12 3.24 -14.40
N LEU A 129 -9.19 2.71 -13.60
CA LEU A 129 -9.32 1.39 -13.00
C LEU A 129 -10.58 1.27 -12.14
N ARG A 130 -10.91 2.30 -11.36
CA ARG A 130 -12.14 2.34 -10.55
C ARG A 130 -13.37 2.10 -11.41
N SER A 131 -13.50 2.86 -12.51
CA SER A 131 -14.63 2.72 -13.43
C SER A 131 -14.76 1.31 -14.01
N MET A 132 -13.62 0.68 -14.34
CA MET A 132 -13.59 -0.68 -14.88
C MET A 132 -13.96 -1.71 -13.81
N LEU A 133 -13.32 -1.67 -12.65
CA LEU A 133 -13.53 -2.63 -11.57
C LEU A 133 -14.93 -2.56 -10.98
N GLU A 134 -15.54 -1.38 -10.88
CA GLU A 134 -16.92 -1.22 -10.43
C GLU A 134 -17.95 -1.89 -11.38
N ARG A 135 -17.66 -1.94 -12.67
CA ARG A 135 -18.49 -2.66 -13.65
C ARG A 135 -18.29 -4.16 -13.53
N LEU A 136 -17.04 -4.63 -13.52
CA LEU A 136 -16.73 -6.05 -13.44
C LEU A 136 -17.20 -6.68 -12.12
N LYS A 137 -17.07 -5.98 -11.00
CA LYS A 137 -17.51 -6.45 -9.66
C LYS A 137 -19.01 -6.79 -9.58
N LYS A 138 -19.83 -6.17 -10.44
CA LYS A 138 -21.29 -6.47 -10.51
C LYS A 138 -21.58 -7.79 -11.19
N LEU A 139 -20.64 -8.34 -11.94
CA LEU A 139 -20.82 -9.52 -12.77
C LEU A 139 -20.35 -10.80 -12.09
N GLY A 140 -19.28 -10.72 -11.28
CA GLY A 140 -18.74 -11.88 -10.60
C GLY A 140 -17.68 -11.53 -9.55
N PRO A 141 -17.38 -12.48 -8.65
CA PRO A 141 -16.39 -12.28 -7.59
C PRO A 141 -14.94 -12.51 -8.03
N ILE A 142 -14.74 -13.17 -9.17
CA ILE A 142 -13.42 -13.54 -9.67
C ILE A 142 -13.05 -12.62 -10.82
N LEU A 143 -11.82 -12.12 -10.78
CA LEU A 143 -11.19 -11.34 -11.84
C LEU A 143 -9.99 -12.14 -12.37
N THR A 144 -10.04 -12.52 -13.64
CA THR A 144 -8.86 -13.01 -14.35
C THR A 144 -8.08 -11.81 -14.88
N ILE A 145 -6.83 -11.69 -14.46
CA ILE A 145 -5.88 -10.67 -14.91
C ILE A 145 -4.91 -11.35 -15.85
N GLY A 146 -4.89 -10.94 -17.11
CA GLY A 146 -3.91 -11.38 -18.09
C GLY A 146 -3.04 -10.19 -18.53
N ALA A 147 -1.73 -10.36 -18.54
CA ALA A 147 -0.83 -9.33 -19.03
C ALA A 147 0.37 -9.90 -19.76
N CYS A 148 0.97 -9.09 -20.64
CA CYS A 148 2.22 -9.43 -21.32
C CYS A 148 3.13 -8.20 -21.46
N ASN A 149 4.41 -8.44 -21.65
CA ASN A 149 5.43 -7.39 -21.78
C ASN A 149 5.31 -6.55 -23.07
N ALA A 150 4.49 -6.98 -24.05
CA ALA A 150 4.12 -6.16 -25.19
C ALA A 150 3.11 -5.03 -24.86
N GLY A 151 2.84 -4.77 -23.58
CA GLY A 151 1.98 -3.68 -23.12
C GLY A 151 0.48 -3.96 -23.29
N LYS A 152 0.09 -5.22 -23.16
CA LYS A 152 -1.32 -5.61 -23.22
C LYS A 152 -1.77 -6.08 -21.83
N LEU A 153 -2.95 -5.61 -21.41
CA LEU A 153 -3.63 -6.00 -20.18
C LEU A 153 -5.04 -6.45 -20.50
N VAL A 154 -5.42 -7.58 -19.99
CA VAL A 154 -6.77 -8.15 -20.08
C VAL A 154 -7.35 -8.26 -18.67
N LEU A 155 -8.54 -7.74 -18.49
CA LEU A 155 -9.33 -7.92 -17.28
C LEU A 155 -10.62 -8.66 -17.67
N LYS A 156 -10.82 -9.87 -17.16
CA LYS A 156 -11.94 -10.72 -17.51
C LYS A 156 -12.69 -11.14 -16.24
N THR A 157 -13.99 -11.20 -16.33
CA THR A 157 -14.85 -11.83 -15.31
C THR A 157 -15.91 -12.67 -15.97
N ASP A 158 -16.14 -13.84 -15.41
CA ASP A 158 -17.16 -14.78 -15.86
C ASP A 158 -18.31 -14.81 -14.85
N SER A 159 -19.55 -14.75 -15.38
CA SER A 159 -20.76 -14.98 -14.61
C SER A 159 -21.59 -16.07 -15.30
N THR A 160 -22.63 -16.52 -14.62
CA THR A 160 -23.59 -17.49 -15.20
C THR A 160 -24.31 -16.97 -16.44
N LEU A 161 -24.38 -15.65 -16.62
CA LEU A 161 -25.13 -15.00 -17.69
C LEU A 161 -24.24 -14.44 -18.80
N ALA A 162 -23.02 -14.04 -18.49
CA ALA A 162 -22.14 -13.40 -19.46
C ALA A 162 -20.67 -13.46 -19.03
N THR A 163 -19.79 -13.53 -20.01
CA THR A 163 -18.35 -13.25 -19.87
C THR A 163 -18.09 -11.83 -20.35
N VAL A 164 -17.44 -11.03 -19.50
CA VAL A 164 -16.99 -9.69 -19.89
C VAL A 164 -15.47 -9.65 -19.88
N ARG A 165 -14.91 -9.17 -20.99
CA ARG A 165 -13.49 -9.00 -21.18
C ARG A 165 -13.20 -7.55 -21.57
N LEU A 166 -12.23 -6.95 -20.91
CA LEU A 166 -11.69 -5.63 -21.20
C LEU A 166 -10.26 -5.82 -21.70
N ASP A 167 -10.01 -5.40 -22.92
CA ASP A 167 -8.66 -5.42 -23.51
C ASP A 167 -8.11 -3.98 -23.50
N ILE A 168 -6.96 -3.81 -22.87
CA ILE A 168 -6.23 -2.55 -22.78
C ILE A 168 -4.90 -2.76 -23.47
N ARG A 169 -4.53 -1.87 -24.37
CA ARG A 169 -3.33 -1.98 -25.22
C ARG A 169 -2.46 -0.73 -25.08
N ASP A 170 -1.27 -0.82 -25.65
CA ASP A 170 -0.31 0.29 -25.72
C ASP A 170 0.13 0.81 -24.35
N LEU A 171 0.11 -0.07 -23.32
CA LEU A 171 0.60 0.22 -22.01
C LEU A 171 2.13 0.25 -22.01
N GLN A 172 2.71 1.27 -21.40
CA GLN A 172 4.14 1.43 -21.34
C GLN A 172 4.76 0.47 -20.32
N GLN A 173 5.93 -0.05 -20.63
CA GLN A 173 6.75 -0.69 -19.62
C GLN A 173 7.39 0.38 -18.71
N PRO A 174 7.48 0.13 -17.41
CA PRO A 174 8.26 0.97 -16.52
C PRO A 174 9.72 1.00 -17.00
N ARG A 175 10.36 2.16 -16.94
CA ARG A 175 11.77 2.33 -17.31
C ARG A 175 12.73 1.70 -16.28
N TYR A 176 12.40 0.54 -15.78
CA TYR A 176 13.22 -0.20 -14.83
C TYR A 176 13.87 -1.40 -15.52
N VAL A 177 15.17 -1.25 -15.70
CA VAL A 177 16.18 -2.30 -15.56
C VAL A 177 16.08 -3.50 -16.51
N ASP A 178 17.08 -3.65 -17.28
CA ASP A 178 17.87 -4.84 -17.71
C ASP A 178 17.45 -6.19 -17.11
N THR A 179 16.26 -6.75 -17.33
CA THR A 179 16.04 -8.06 -16.74
C THR A 179 14.95 -8.93 -17.33
N HIS A 180 14.67 -8.86 -18.59
CA HIS A 180 13.86 -9.95 -19.15
C HIS A 180 14.66 -10.79 -20.12
N GLN A 181 15.53 -11.59 -19.55
CA GLN A 181 16.09 -12.74 -20.25
C GLN A 181 15.04 -13.85 -20.18
N GLY A 182 14.29 -14.08 -21.25
CA GLY A 182 13.70 -15.37 -21.46
C GLY A 182 12.24 -15.46 -21.86
N LEU A 183 11.36 -14.54 -21.53
CA LEU A 183 9.96 -14.62 -21.94
C LEU A 183 9.72 -13.86 -23.24
N ASP A 184 8.96 -14.49 -24.15
CA ASP A 184 8.43 -13.81 -25.33
C ASP A 184 7.59 -12.61 -24.87
N PRO A 185 7.85 -11.36 -25.34
CA PRO A 185 7.06 -10.19 -24.97
C PRO A 185 5.54 -10.35 -25.22
N GLU A 186 5.15 -11.16 -26.17
CA GLU A 186 3.74 -11.46 -26.49
C GLU A 186 3.14 -12.58 -25.62
N GLN A 187 3.95 -13.24 -24.81
CA GLN A 187 3.47 -14.31 -23.94
C GLN A 187 2.65 -13.70 -22.78
N PHE A 188 1.39 -14.11 -22.70
CA PHE A 188 0.50 -13.72 -21.60
C PHE A 188 0.75 -14.60 -20.37
N LEU A 189 0.83 -13.95 -19.21
CA LEU A 189 0.58 -14.58 -17.92
C LEU A 189 -0.84 -14.25 -17.48
N GLU A 190 -1.53 -15.24 -16.93
CA GLU A 190 -2.89 -15.08 -16.41
C GLU A 190 -2.94 -15.52 -14.94
N ALA A 191 -3.72 -14.81 -14.15
CA ALA A 191 -3.95 -15.13 -12.74
C ALA A 191 -5.37 -14.78 -12.33
N ASP A 192 -6.01 -15.66 -11.58
CA ASP A 192 -7.33 -15.43 -11.01
C ASP A 192 -7.20 -14.87 -9.60
N VAL A 193 -7.85 -13.75 -9.34
CA VAL A 193 -7.86 -13.08 -8.05
C VAL A 193 -9.28 -12.76 -7.60
N ASP A 194 -9.46 -12.52 -6.32
CA ASP A 194 -10.70 -11.96 -5.82
C ASP A 194 -10.79 -10.49 -6.25
N ILE A 195 -11.87 -10.12 -6.95
CA ILE A 195 -12.04 -8.76 -7.47
C ILE A 195 -12.16 -7.72 -6.36
N ALA A 196 -12.72 -8.08 -5.20
CA ALA A 196 -12.83 -7.18 -4.06
C ALA A 196 -11.48 -6.97 -3.38
N ALA A 197 -10.61 -7.99 -3.37
CA ALA A 197 -9.24 -7.87 -2.91
C ALA A 197 -8.42 -6.99 -3.86
N PHE A 198 -8.50 -7.24 -5.17
CA PHE A 198 -7.81 -6.42 -6.17
C PHE A 198 -8.29 -4.96 -6.16
N ALA A 199 -9.59 -4.72 -6.01
CA ALA A 199 -10.13 -3.36 -5.95
C ALA A 199 -9.62 -2.52 -4.75
N LYS A 200 -8.99 -3.14 -3.74
CA LYS A 200 -8.39 -2.39 -2.63
C LYS A 200 -7.19 -1.54 -3.05
N ILE A 201 -6.57 -1.80 -4.20
CA ILE A 201 -5.54 -0.91 -4.77
C ILE A 201 -6.06 0.52 -4.99
N LEU A 202 -7.38 0.67 -5.16
CA LEU A 202 -8.03 1.97 -5.32
C LEU A 202 -7.90 2.87 -4.08
N CYS A 203 -7.53 2.31 -2.91
CA CYS A 203 -7.22 3.11 -1.72
C CYS A 203 -5.95 3.95 -1.87
N ALA A 204 -5.13 3.70 -2.90
CA ALA A 204 -3.97 4.54 -3.22
C ALA A 204 -4.34 5.87 -3.92
N ASP A 205 -5.61 6.11 -4.27
CA ASP A 205 -6.07 7.34 -4.93
C ASP A 205 -5.72 8.64 -4.18
N PRO A 206 -5.86 8.73 -2.85
CA PRO A 206 -5.49 9.94 -2.11
C PRO A 206 -4.02 10.33 -2.21
N VAL A 207 -3.11 9.38 -2.41
CA VAL A 207 -1.68 9.67 -2.55
C VAL A 207 -1.28 10.05 -3.97
N LYS A 208 -2.23 10.05 -4.93
CA LYS A 208 -2.05 10.45 -6.33
C LYS A 208 -0.79 9.85 -6.95
N PRO A 209 -0.70 8.51 -7.08
CA PRO A 209 0.48 7.87 -7.61
C PRO A 209 0.78 8.35 -9.03
N GLU A 210 2.05 8.62 -9.32
CA GLU A 210 2.53 9.00 -10.65
C GLU A 210 2.60 7.78 -11.57
N SER A 211 2.93 6.62 -11.02
CA SER A 211 2.93 5.36 -11.74
C SER A 211 2.31 4.24 -10.92
N ILE A 212 1.63 3.36 -11.62
CA ILE A 212 1.01 2.16 -11.06
C ILE A 212 1.50 0.99 -11.92
N ILE A 213 2.30 0.13 -11.32
CA ILE A 213 2.96 -0.98 -12.01
C ILE A 213 2.32 -2.28 -11.56
N LEU A 214 1.81 -3.04 -12.51
CA LEU A 214 1.40 -4.43 -12.32
C LEU A 214 2.62 -5.31 -12.55
N CYS A 215 2.91 -6.16 -11.58
CA CYS A 215 3.94 -7.19 -11.66
C CYS A 215 3.28 -8.55 -11.52
N MET A 216 3.59 -9.47 -12.44
CA MET A 216 3.11 -10.85 -12.37
C MET A 216 4.30 -11.81 -12.36
N PHE A 217 4.18 -12.84 -11.55
CA PHE A 217 5.20 -13.88 -11.36
C PHE A 217 4.55 -15.23 -11.61
N ASN A 218 5.26 -16.10 -12.30
CA ASN A 218 4.83 -17.46 -12.58
C ASN A 218 5.47 -18.47 -11.62
N GLU A 219 6.77 -18.31 -11.33
CA GLU A 219 7.53 -19.22 -10.51
C GLU A 219 8.11 -18.57 -9.25
N PRO A 220 8.26 -19.29 -8.13
CA PRO A 220 7.82 -20.68 -7.91
C PRO A 220 6.30 -20.83 -7.67
N TYR A 221 5.60 -19.72 -7.42
CA TYR A 221 4.13 -19.66 -7.25
C TYR A 221 3.58 -18.47 -7.99
N PRO A 222 2.46 -18.61 -8.71
CA PRO A 222 1.79 -17.49 -9.34
C PRO A 222 1.48 -16.40 -8.29
N SER A 223 1.88 -15.17 -8.58
CA SER A 223 1.58 -14.04 -7.72
C SER A 223 1.35 -12.77 -8.52
N VAL A 224 0.50 -11.90 -7.98
CA VAL A 224 0.17 -10.60 -8.55
C VAL A 224 0.51 -9.52 -7.56
N GLN A 225 1.31 -8.57 -7.98
CA GLN A 225 1.69 -7.42 -7.16
C GLN A 225 1.36 -6.13 -7.91
N VAL A 226 0.96 -5.11 -7.17
CA VAL A 226 0.73 -3.78 -7.72
C VAL A 226 1.54 -2.77 -6.92
N HIS A 227 2.44 -2.08 -7.59
CA HIS A 227 3.30 -1.07 -7.00
C HIS A 227 2.88 0.33 -7.44
N CYS A 228 2.51 1.16 -6.48
CA CYS A 228 2.20 2.57 -6.68
C CYS A 228 3.37 3.42 -6.23
N LYS A 229 3.87 4.30 -7.09
CA LYS A 229 4.93 5.26 -6.75
C LYS A 229 4.41 6.68 -6.85
N THR A 230 4.77 7.51 -5.88
CA THR A 230 4.48 8.94 -5.90
C THR A 230 5.69 9.73 -6.43
N ARG A 231 5.49 11.00 -6.80
CA ARG A 231 6.58 11.93 -7.18
C ARG A 231 7.64 12.07 -6.10
N GLU A 232 7.24 12.00 -4.86
CA GLU A 232 8.11 12.12 -3.69
C GLU A 232 8.87 10.82 -3.37
N GLN A 233 8.86 9.86 -4.28
CA GLN A 233 9.50 8.54 -4.12
C GLN A 233 8.93 7.68 -2.98
N ASN A 234 7.75 8.03 -2.47
CA ASN A 234 7.01 7.12 -1.59
C ASN A 234 6.42 5.98 -2.42
N SER A 235 6.31 4.80 -1.82
CA SER A 235 5.77 3.63 -2.51
C SER A 235 4.74 2.88 -1.67
N LEU A 236 3.76 2.31 -2.35
CA LEU A 236 2.82 1.33 -1.79
C LEU A 236 2.87 0.07 -2.67
N SER A 237 3.12 -1.07 -2.06
CA SER A 237 3.15 -2.38 -2.71
C SER A 237 1.97 -3.20 -2.21
N PHE A 238 1.13 -3.65 -3.12
CA PHE A 238 -0.02 -4.51 -2.85
C PHE A 238 0.28 -5.91 -3.34
N TYR A 239 0.26 -6.89 -2.45
CA TYR A 239 0.43 -8.30 -2.73
C TYR A 239 -0.96 -8.95 -2.78
N VAL A 240 -1.45 -9.21 -3.98
CA VAL A 240 -2.81 -9.72 -4.20
C VAL A 240 -2.76 -11.25 -4.22
N PRO A 241 -3.51 -11.92 -3.34
CA PRO A 241 -3.55 -13.38 -3.34
C PRO A 241 -4.17 -13.91 -4.63
N VAL A 242 -3.46 -14.84 -5.27
CA VAL A 242 -3.93 -15.57 -6.45
C VAL A 242 -4.72 -16.80 -5.99
N ARG A 243 -5.82 -17.08 -6.66
CA ARG A 243 -6.61 -18.28 -6.42
C ARG A 243 -5.94 -19.47 -7.11
N GLU A 244 -5.75 -20.53 -6.38
CA GLU A 244 -5.35 -21.80 -7.00
C GLU A 244 -6.49 -22.29 -7.89
N VAL A 245 -6.16 -22.55 -9.16
CA VAL A 245 -7.08 -23.23 -10.09
C VAL A 245 -7.23 -24.66 -9.60
N ARG A 246 -8.42 -25.03 -9.14
CA ARG A 246 -8.77 -26.40 -8.77
C ARG A 246 -9.13 -27.21 -10.01
#